data_742d6065b7e7a781a10d3c824e69ac65
#
_entry.id   742d6065b7e7a781a10d3c824e69ac65
#
_cell.length_a   1.000
_cell.length_b   1.000
_cell.length_c   1.000
_cell.angle_alpha   90.00
_cell.angle_beta   90.00
_cell.angle_gamma   90.00
#
_symmetry.space_group_name_H-M   'P 1'
#
loop_
_entity.id
_entity.type
_entity.pdbx_description
1 polymer ?
#
loop_
_entity_poly.entity_id
_entity_poly.type
_entity_poly.pdbx_seq_one_letter_code
_entity_poly.pdbx_strand_id
1 'polypeptide(L)'
;MPWTIGGGLLTNRRSWFAEVGYSDGKFPETWEEYRAAGKKLKTQGRPFGQTLGHTFGDAPVFWYPYLWSWGGKEVEADGKTVALNSKETVESVKFAVAFWNDCYDPGGLAWDDSSNNRALLAGTVSSTNNGASIYLEAKKKPETYLTETQTPLWKDIFHTRLPKGPGGQFSLPFPFSDMVMGYSKNQKGAKDFLRWVHSKPVYDQWFASQQGFTLGPTAEWQNHPLWQDDPIMLPFRSLAEIGRVAGYAGPPNRAAAEVVTKYIITDMYAKAVQGMPAESAVKWAHGELVKIYT
;
A
#
# COMPACT_ATOMS: atom_id res chain seq x y z
N MET A 1 -21.12 8.93 5.01
CA MET A 1 -21.47 7.95 3.95
C MET A 1 -20.18 7.41 3.35
N PRO A 2 -20.06 6.10 3.10
CA PRO A 2 -18.88 5.58 2.38
C PRO A 2 -18.84 6.20 0.97
N TRP A 3 -17.66 6.68 0.57
CA TRP A 3 -17.47 7.26 -0.75
C TRP A 3 -16.72 6.30 -1.67
N THR A 4 -15.54 5.85 -1.26
CA THR A 4 -14.69 4.98 -2.07
C THR A 4 -13.69 4.22 -1.21
N ILE A 5 -13.01 3.25 -1.79
CA ILE A 5 -11.95 2.47 -1.13
C ILE A 5 -10.66 2.63 -1.95
N GLY A 6 -9.66 3.25 -1.35
CA GLY A 6 -8.30 3.31 -1.90
C GLY A 6 -7.43 2.19 -1.37
N GLY A 7 -6.25 2.05 -1.93
CA GLY A 7 -5.23 1.10 -1.49
C GLY A 7 -4.06 1.05 -2.46
N GLY A 8 -3.03 0.31 -2.12
CA GLY A 8 -1.82 0.15 -2.93
C GLY A 8 -1.62 -1.28 -3.41
N LEU A 9 -0.99 -1.37 -4.57
CA LEU A 9 -0.42 -2.57 -5.15
C LEU A 9 1.05 -2.31 -5.50
N LEU A 10 1.83 -3.35 -5.74
CA LEU A 10 3.14 -3.15 -6.34
C LEU A 10 2.96 -2.63 -7.77
N THR A 11 3.59 -1.51 -8.04
CA THR A 11 3.73 -0.90 -9.36
C THR A 11 5.13 -1.22 -9.84
N ASN A 12 5.24 -1.95 -10.94
CA ASN A 12 6.48 -2.62 -11.36
C ASN A 12 6.85 -2.24 -12.79
N ARG A 13 8.15 -2.20 -13.08
CA ARG A 13 8.71 -2.08 -14.44
C ARG A 13 8.80 -3.46 -15.08
N ARG A 14 7.92 -3.76 -16.03
CA ARG A 14 7.80 -5.06 -16.71
C ARG A 14 9.11 -5.51 -17.36
N SER A 15 9.73 -4.64 -18.13
CA SER A 15 10.96 -4.93 -18.86
C SER A 15 12.09 -5.33 -17.90
N TRP A 16 12.24 -4.62 -16.80
CA TRP A 16 13.29 -4.88 -15.82
C TRP A 16 13.08 -6.19 -15.06
N PHE A 17 11.82 -6.51 -14.71
CA PHE A 17 11.51 -7.80 -14.11
C PHE A 17 11.72 -8.98 -15.07
N ALA A 18 11.49 -8.78 -16.38
CA ALA A 18 11.79 -9.79 -17.39
C ALA A 18 13.30 -10.12 -17.47
N GLU A 19 14.18 -9.11 -17.33
CA GLU A 19 15.64 -9.32 -17.31
C GLU A 19 16.14 -10.18 -16.14
N VAL A 20 15.37 -10.26 -15.05
CA VAL A 20 15.73 -11.08 -13.87
C VAL A 20 14.93 -12.38 -13.76
N GLY A 21 14.17 -12.75 -14.81
CA GLY A 21 13.51 -14.03 -14.98
C GLY A 21 12.00 -14.05 -14.78
N TYR A 22 11.35 -12.88 -14.76
CA TYR A 22 9.90 -12.75 -14.60
C TYR A 22 9.26 -12.14 -15.85
N SER A 23 9.10 -12.95 -16.90
CA SER A 23 8.41 -12.59 -18.15
C SER A 23 7.01 -13.23 -18.22
N ASP A 24 6.26 -12.90 -19.27
CA ASP A 24 5.00 -13.54 -19.65
C ASP A 24 3.93 -13.52 -18.54
N GLY A 25 3.82 -12.39 -17.82
CA GLY A 25 2.85 -12.23 -16.75
C GLY A 25 3.22 -12.90 -15.43
N LYS A 26 4.38 -13.55 -15.36
CA LYS A 26 4.91 -14.06 -14.09
C LYS A 26 5.46 -12.93 -13.24
N PHE A 27 5.34 -13.09 -11.93
CA PHE A 27 5.87 -12.16 -10.93
C PHE A 27 6.23 -12.93 -9.66
N PRO A 28 7.19 -12.47 -8.84
CA PRO A 28 7.48 -13.09 -7.54
C PRO A 28 6.22 -13.24 -6.69
N GLU A 29 5.93 -14.45 -6.23
CA GLU A 29 4.74 -14.73 -5.42
C GLU A 29 5.01 -14.65 -3.92
N THR A 30 6.27 -14.89 -3.49
CA THR A 30 6.70 -14.87 -2.09
C THR A 30 7.67 -13.72 -1.82
N TRP A 31 7.83 -13.35 -0.54
CA TRP A 31 8.80 -12.34 -0.14
C TRP A 31 10.24 -12.74 -0.45
N GLU A 32 10.56 -14.02 -0.38
CA GLU A 32 11.87 -14.56 -0.72
C GLU A 32 12.18 -14.39 -2.21
N GLU A 33 11.23 -14.74 -3.08
CA GLU A 33 11.37 -14.55 -4.52
C GLU A 33 11.47 -13.06 -4.89
N TYR A 34 10.64 -12.22 -4.27
CA TYR A 34 10.64 -10.78 -4.51
C TYR A 34 11.97 -10.15 -4.06
N ARG A 35 12.50 -10.55 -2.90
CA ARG A 35 13.83 -10.14 -2.45
C ARG A 35 14.92 -10.62 -3.40
N ALA A 36 14.86 -11.86 -3.89
CA ALA A 36 15.85 -12.38 -4.84
C ALA A 36 15.86 -11.60 -6.16
N ALA A 37 14.68 -11.23 -6.68
CA ALA A 37 14.54 -10.36 -7.85
C ALA A 37 15.10 -8.96 -7.58
N GLY A 38 14.69 -8.34 -6.45
CA GLY A 38 15.12 -7.01 -6.06
C GLY A 38 16.63 -6.88 -5.85
N LYS A 39 17.25 -7.91 -5.29
CA LYS A 39 18.72 -7.97 -5.15
C LYS A 39 19.44 -7.91 -6.50
N LYS A 40 18.96 -8.69 -7.50
CA LYS A 40 19.49 -8.63 -8.87
C LYS A 40 19.28 -7.26 -9.50
N LEU A 41 18.07 -6.70 -9.37
CA LEU A 41 17.75 -5.38 -9.91
C LEU A 41 18.59 -4.26 -9.28
N LYS A 42 18.77 -4.29 -7.97
CA LYS A 42 19.61 -3.31 -7.27
C LYS A 42 21.08 -3.37 -7.70
N THR A 43 21.65 -4.55 -7.97
CA THR A 43 23.00 -4.68 -8.51
C THR A 43 23.15 -4.11 -9.93
N GLN A 44 22.04 -3.96 -10.64
CA GLN A 44 21.97 -3.29 -11.95
C GLN A 44 21.70 -1.77 -11.84
N GLY A 45 21.68 -1.21 -10.62
CA GLY A 45 21.36 0.20 -10.38
C GLY A 45 19.87 0.53 -10.38
N ARG A 46 19.00 -0.48 -10.25
CA ARG A 46 17.53 -0.38 -10.33
C ARG A 46 16.88 -0.86 -9.01
N PRO A 47 17.14 -0.20 -7.86
CA PRO A 47 16.59 -0.63 -6.57
C PRO A 47 15.07 -0.61 -6.56
N PHE A 48 14.48 -1.24 -5.55
CA PHE A 48 13.10 -0.98 -5.16
C PHE A 48 13.00 0.36 -4.44
N GLY A 49 11.84 1.01 -4.55
CA GLY A 49 11.53 2.22 -3.81
C GLY A 49 10.34 1.98 -2.87
N GLN A 50 10.49 2.29 -1.60
CA GLN A 50 9.39 2.24 -0.66
C GLN A 50 9.57 3.27 0.44
N THR A 51 8.47 3.93 0.79
CA THR A 51 8.43 4.87 1.90
C THR A 51 8.53 4.12 3.24
N LEU A 52 9.47 4.54 4.07
CA LEU A 52 9.61 4.10 5.46
C LEU A 52 9.70 5.32 6.40
N GLY A 53 9.25 6.49 5.93
CA GLY A 53 9.10 7.72 6.68
C GLY A 53 7.69 7.89 7.27
N HIS A 54 7.47 9.02 7.94
CA HIS A 54 6.18 9.40 8.51
C HIS A 54 5.25 9.96 7.43
N THR A 55 4.60 9.07 6.67
CA THR A 55 3.58 9.43 5.70
C THR A 55 2.28 8.68 6.00
N PHE A 56 1.15 9.32 5.74
CA PHE A 56 -0.15 8.72 6.06
C PHE A 56 -0.53 7.60 5.09
N GLY A 57 -0.17 7.72 3.80
CA GLY A 57 -0.58 6.80 2.74
C GLY A 57 0.35 5.61 2.59
N ASP A 58 1.48 5.81 1.94
CA ASP A 58 2.30 4.73 1.38
C ASP A 58 2.99 3.84 2.42
N ALA A 59 3.46 4.42 3.54
CA ALA A 59 4.16 3.63 4.54
C ALA A 59 3.22 2.60 5.21
N PRO A 60 2.05 2.96 5.79
CA PRO A 60 1.14 1.96 6.37
C PRO A 60 0.62 0.97 5.33
N VAL A 61 0.32 1.41 4.08
CA VAL A 61 -0.22 0.53 3.02
C VAL A 61 0.73 -0.60 2.64
N PHE A 62 2.04 -0.42 2.87
CA PHE A 62 3.03 -1.48 2.69
C PHE A 62 3.32 -2.24 3.99
N TRP A 63 3.65 -1.54 5.08
CA TRP A 63 4.24 -2.18 6.25
C TRP A 63 3.23 -2.93 7.13
N TYR A 64 1.94 -2.56 7.14
CA TYR A 64 0.90 -3.34 7.83
C TYR A 64 0.60 -4.67 7.12
N PRO A 65 0.27 -4.71 5.81
CA PRO A 65 0.11 -5.98 5.09
C PRO A 65 1.37 -6.85 5.14
N TYR A 66 2.56 -6.24 5.10
CA TYR A 66 3.82 -6.94 5.28
C TYR A 66 3.86 -7.66 6.64
N LEU A 67 3.61 -6.95 7.76
CA LEU A 67 3.54 -7.54 9.10
C LEU A 67 2.56 -8.73 9.15
N TRP A 68 1.34 -8.51 8.65
CA TRP A 68 0.29 -9.52 8.68
C TRP A 68 0.62 -10.75 7.84
N SER A 69 1.32 -10.56 6.73
CA SER A 69 1.75 -11.65 5.85
C SER A 69 2.75 -12.61 6.53
N TRP A 70 3.45 -12.15 7.54
CA TRP A 70 4.31 -12.96 8.40
C TRP A 70 3.55 -13.63 9.55
N GLY A 71 2.29 -13.26 9.81
CA GLY A 71 1.48 -13.72 10.93
C GLY A 71 1.51 -12.78 12.14
N GLY A 72 2.26 -11.67 12.05
CA GLY A 72 2.25 -10.64 13.10
C GLY A 72 0.91 -9.91 13.16
N LYS A 73 0.51 -9.44 14.33
CA LYS A 73 -0.72 -8.69 14.57
C LYS A 73 -0.53 -7.70 15.72
N GLU A 74 -1.31 -6.64 15.72
CA GLU A 74 -1.21 -5.59 16.72
C GLU A 74 -1.84 -6.02 18.06
N VAL A 75 -3.02 -6.63 17.98
CA VAL A 75 -3.85 -7.02 19.13
C VAL A 75 -4.47 -8.40 18.94
N GLU A 76 -4.97 -8.98 20.02
CA GLU A 76 -5.81 -10.17 20.02
C GLU A 76 -7.27 -9.86 19.63
N ALA A 77 -8.09 -10.91 19.51
CA ALA A 77 -9.49 -10.80 19.11
C ALA A 77 -10.37 -9.96 20.08
N ASP A 78 -9.91 -9.74 21.30
CA ASP A 78 -10.58 -8.87 22.27
C ASP A 78 -10.41 -7.36 21.95
N GLY A 79 -9.53 -7.00 21.03
CA GLY A 79 -9.21 -5.63 20.63
C GLY A 79 -8.52 -4.80 21.72
N LYS A 80 -7.97 -5.44 22.74
CA LYS A 80 -7.34 -4.82 23.92
C LYS A 80 -5.96 -5.41 24.22
N THR A 81 -5.84 -6.72 24.22
CA THR A 81 -4.58 -7.42 24.52
C THR A 81 -3.61 -7.21 23.39
N VAL A 82 -2.51 -6.53 23.65
CA VAL A 82 -1.45 -6.26 22.64
C VAL A 82 -0.71 -7.55 22.33
N ALA A 83 -0.65 -7.91 21.04
CA ALA A 83 -0.07 -9.15 20.54
C ALA A 83 1.20 -8.96 19.69
N LEU A 84 1.68 -7.72 19.52
CA LEU A 84 2.74 -7.39 18.58
C LEU A 84 4.08 -8.10 18.91
N ASN A 85 4.40 -8.30 20.19
CA ASN A 85 5.65 -8.98 20.58
C ASN A 85 5.53 -10.50 20.42
N SER A 86 5.58 -10.98 19.19
CA SER A 86 5.51 -12.39 18.82
C SER A 86 6.74 -12.82 18.03
N LYS A 87 6.96 -14.14 17.92
CA LYS A 87 8.03 -14.71 17.10
C LYS A 87 7.87 -14.30 15.63
N GLU A 88 6.66 -14.32 15.12
CA GLU A 88 6.29 -13.98 13.75
C GLU A 88 6.65 -12.52 13.43
N THR A 89 6.37 -11.61 14.36
CA THR A 89 6.74 -10.20 14.22
C THR A 89 8.27 -10.03 14.22
N VAL A 90 8.98 -10.70 15.12
CA VAL A 90 10.45 -10.63 15.15
C VAL A 90 11.06 -11.15 13.85
N GLU A 91 10.59 -12.28 13.32
CA GLU A 91 11.07 -12.83 12.05
C GLU A 91 10.75 -11.88 10.87
N SER A 92 9.57 -11.24 10.87
CA SER A 92 9.25 -10.23 9.87
C SER A 92 10.23 -9.06 9.88
N VAL A 93 10.61 -8.59 11.07
CA VAL A 93 11.56 -7.48 11.22
C VAL A 93 12.97 -7.89 10.79
N LYS A 94 13.43 -9.09 11.15
CA LYS A 94 14.72 -9.62 10.69
C LYS A 94 14.79 -9.70 9.17
N PHE A 95 13.75 -10.24 8.55
CA PHE A 95 13.68 -10.30 7.09
C PHE A 95 13.62 -8.90 6.47
N ALA A 96 12.84 -7.97 7.03
CA ALA A 96 12.72 -6.60 6.55
C ALA A 96 14.07 -5.88 6.52
N VAL A 97 14.91 -6.03 7.55
CA VAL A 97 16.26 -5.45 7.59
C VAL A 97 17.12 -5.96 6.44
N ALA A 98 17.14 -7.28 6.24
CA ALA A 98 17.91 -7.88 5.15
C ALA A 98 17.35 -7.50 3.78
N PHE A 99 16.02 -7.47 3.64
CA PHE A 99 15.30 -7.10 2.42
C PHE A 99 15.56 -5.62 2.06
N TRP A 100 15.51 -4.72 3.04
CA TRP A 100 15.83 -3.31 2.83
C TRP A 100 17.26 -3.12 2.32
N ASN A 101 18.21 -3.72 2.99
CA ASN A 101 19.62 -3.60 2.62
C ASN A 101 19.92 -4.20 1.23
N ASP A 102 19.30 -5.32 0.90
CA ASP A 102 19.53 -6.02 -0.38
C ASP A 102 18.83 -5.34 -1.56
N CYS A 103 17.67 -4.70 -1.36
CA CYS A 103 16.77 -4.36 -2.46
C CYS A 103 16.42 -2.87 -2.57
N TYR A 104 16.26 -2.17 -1.46
CA TYR A 104 15.66 -0.82 -1.47
C TYR A 104 16.68 0.31 -1.66
N ASP A 105 16.15 1.44 -2.17
CA ASP A 105 16.83 2.72 -2.12
C ASP A 105 16.83 3.22 -0.67
N PRO A 106 17.99 3.53 -0.08
CA PRO A 106 18.08 3.99 1.30
C PRO A 106 17.38 5.33 1.56
N GLY A 107 17.16 6.14 0.53
CA GLY A 107 16.42 7.39 0.62
C GLY A 107 14.96 7.21 1.08
N GLY A 108 14.39 6.01 0.93
CA GLY A 108 13.03 5.68 1.38
C GLY A 108 12.74 5.98 2.85
N LEU A 109 13.77 6.06 3.71
CA LEU A 109 13.64 6.49 5.11
C LEU A 109 13.15 7.94 5.28
N ALA A 110 13.38 8.79 4.26
CA ALA A 110 13.00 10.20 4.27
C ALA A 110 11.92 10.55 3.23
N TRP A 111 11.38 9.56 2.53
CA TRP A 111 10.39 9.80 1.50
C TRP A 111 9.02 10.16 2.07
N ASP A 112 8.32 11.03 1.35
CA ASP A 112 6.89 11.35 1.51
C ASP A 112 6.02 10.52 0.54
N ASP A 113 4.69 10.68 0.61
CA ASP A 113 3.71 9.98 -0.24
C ASP A 113 3.82 10.32 -1.74
N SER A 114 4.70 11.22 -2.15
CA SER A 114 4.94 11.57 -3.55
C SER A 114 6.34 11.20 -4.05
N SER A 115 7.24 10.80 -3.15
CA SER A 115 8.64 10.52 -3.49
C SER A 115 8.79 9.25 -4.33
N ASN A 116 8.06 8.17 -3.99
CA ASN A 116 8.02 6.93 -4.75
C ASN A 116 7.45 7.15 -6.17
N ASN A 117 6.43 8.04 -6.30
CA ASN A 117 5.88 8.42 -7.60
C ASN A 117 6.96 9.05 -8.47
N ARG A 118 7.67 10.05 -7.94
CA ARG A 118 8.76 10.72 -8.66
C ARG A 118 9.86 9.73 -9.03
N ALA A 119 10.24 8.86 -8.11
CA ALA A 119 11.31 7.89 -8.32
C ALA A 119 10.98 6.88 -9.44
N LEU A 120 9.77 6.33 -9.49
CA LEU A 120 9.39 5.38 -10.53
C LEU A 120 9.17 6.07 -11.87
N LEU A 121 8.55 7.25 -11.90
CA LEU A 121 8.35 8.04 -13.11
C LEU A 121 9.69 8.52 -13.69
N ALA A 122 10.69 8.77 -12.86
CA ALA A 122 12.06 9.13 -13.28
C ALA A 122 12.93 7.91 -13.67
N GLY A 123 12.41 6.67 -13.52
CA GLY A 123 13.16 5.46 -13.82
C GLY A 123 14.31 5.17 -12.84
N THR A 124 14.25 5.67 -11.61
CA THR A 124 15.29 5.42 -10.59
C THR A 124 15.01 4.20 -9.72
N VAL A 125 13.76 3.71 -9.72
CA VAL A 125 13.36 2.50 -8.99
C VAL A 125 12.55 1.57 -9.89
N SER A 126 12.67 0.26 -9.62
CA SER A 126 12.06 -0.80 -10.43
C SER A 126 10.68 -1.22 -9.96
N SER A 127 10.38 -1.02 -8.69
CA SER A 127 9.12 -1.40 -8.05
C SER A 127 8.85 -0.52 -6.82
N THR A 128 7.58 -0.22 -6.57
CA THR A 128 7.11 0.44 -5.34
C THR A 128 5.67 0.01 -5.06
N ASN A 129 5.27 -0.01 -3.78
CA ASN A 129 3.84 -0.11 -3.44
C ASN A 129 3.22 1.28 -3.53
N ASN A 130 2.16 1.41 -4.33
CA ASN A 130 1.46 2.67 -4.51
C ASN A 130 0.00 2.42 -4.97
N GLY A 131 -0.83 3.44 -4.88
CA GLY A 131 -2.08 3.52 -5.64
C GLY A 131 -1.80 3.62 -7.15
N ALA A 132 -2.87 3.77 -7.94
CA ALA A 132 -2.76 3.82 -9.40
C ALA A 132 -2.15 5.14 -9.95
N SER A 133 -1.80 6.09 -9.10
CA SER A 133 -1.38 7.45 -9.49
C SER A 133 -0.20 7.48 -10.47
N ILE A 134 0.80 6.61 -10.26
CA ILE A 134 1.99 6.53 -11.14
C ILE A 134 1.59 6.11 -12.55
N TYR A 135 0.80 5.05 -12.66
CA TYR A 135 0.34 4.54 -13.95
C TYR A 135 -0.53 5.56 -14.70
N LEU A 136 -1.52 6.13 -14.00
CA LEU A 136 -2.43 7.10 -14.61
C LEU A 136 -1.70 8.39 -15.02
N GLU A 137 -0.71 8.86 -14.24
CA GLU A 137 0.10 10.01 -14.61
C GLU A 137 0.97 9.70 -15.83
N ALA A 138 1.63 8.54 -15.88
CA ALA A 138 2.42 8.13 -17.04
C ALA A 138 1.56 7.96 -18.30
N LYS A 139 0.33 7.45 -18.16
CA LYS A 139 -0.63 7.28 -19.26
C LYS A 139 -1.16 8.61 -19.76
N LYS A 140 -1.35 9.58 -18.86
CA LYS A 140 -1.81 10.94 -19.20
C LYS A 140 -0.76 11.77 -19.92
N LYS A 141 0.53 11.49 -19.66
CA LYS A 141 1.67 12.24 -20.25
C LYS A 141 2.67 11.30 -20.95
N PRO A 142 2.23 10.57 -21.99
CA PRO A 142 3.02 9.52 -22.63
C PRO A 142 4.29 10.03 -23.29
N GLU A 143 4.31 11.31 -23.71
CA GLU A 143 5.50 11.95 -24.32
C GLU A 143 6.53 12.40 -23.27
N THR A 144 6.09 12.56 -22.00
CA THR A 144 6.97 13.03 -20.92
C THR A 144 7.66 11.87 -20.22
N TYR A 145 6.91 10.81 -19.98
CA TYR A 145 7.42 9.64 -19.26
C TYR A 145 7.72 8.51 -20.23
N LEU A 146 9.00 8.34 -20.52
CA LEU A 146 9.52 7.36 -21.48
C LEU A 146 10.42 6.34 -20.77
N THR A 147 10.48 5.13 -21.32
CA THR A 147 11.48 4.14 -20.95
C THR A 147 12.85 4.49 -21.57
N GLU A 148 13.87 3.74 -21.22
CA GLU A 148 15.22 3.84 -21.82
C GLU A 148 15.21 3.61 -23.34
N THR A 149 14.22 2.87 -23.85
CA THR A 149 14.01 2.60 -25.28
C THR A 149 13.04 3.58 -25.95
N GLN A 150 12.76 4.72 -25.31
CA GLN A 150 11.86 5.75 -25.83
C GLN A 150 10.41 5.27 -26.05
N THR A 151 9.99 4.21 -25.33
CA THR A 151 8.61 3.75 -25.31
C THR A 151 7.86 4.45 -24.18
N PRO A 152 6.57 4.82 -24.34
CA PRO A 152 5.78 5.37 -23.24
C PRO A 152 5.80 4.47 -22.00
N LEU A 153 6.20 5.04 -20.85
CA LEU A 153 6.45 4.31 -19.61
C LEU A 153 5.23 3.49 -19.13
N TRP A 154 4.01 4.01 -19.32
CA TRP A 154 2.80 3.31 -18.89
C TRP A 154 2.65 1.92 -19.53
N LYS A 155 3.21 1.68 -20.73
CA LYS A 155 3.20 0.37 -21.41
C LYS A 155 4.14 -0.64 -20.73
N ASP A 156 5.12 -0.16 -19.98
CA ASP A 156 6.08 -0.96 -19.22
C ASP A 156 5.65 -1.15 -17.75
N ILE A 157 4.60 -0.48 -17.30
CA ILE A 157 4.06 -0.62 -15.95
C ILE A 157 3.06 -1.78 -15.91
N PHE A 158 3.10 -2.53 -14.81
CA PHE A 158 2.04 -3.46 -14.43
C PHE A 158 1.89 -3.52 -12.91
N HIS A 159 0.73 -3.96 -12.45
CA HIS A 159 0.41 -4.02 -11.02
C HIS A 159 0.27 -5.47 -10.55
N THR A 160 0.76 -5.73 -9.35
CA THR A 160 0.58 -7.01 -8.67
C THR A 160 0.25 -6.80 -7.20
N ARG A 161 -0.42 -7.78 -6.60
CA ARG A 161 -0.58 -7.83 -5.14
C ARG A 161 0.80 -7.90 -4.49
N LEU A 162 0.89 -7.49 -3.21
CA LEU A 162 2.08 -7.77 -2.40
C LEU A 162 2.34 -9.28 -2.35
N PRO A 163 3.60 -9.71 -2.26
CA PRO A 163 3.93 -11.12 -2.10
C PRO A 163 3.25 -11.73 -0.87
N LYS A 164 2.98 -13.02 -0.91
CA LYS A 164 2.51 -13.77 0.24
C LYS A 164 3.66 -14.16 1.16
N GLY A 165 3.40 -14.14 2.45
CA GLY A 165 4.26 -14.68 3.49
C GLY A 165 3.63 -15.92 4.16
N PRO A 166 4.26 -16.44 5.23
CA PRO A 166 3.73 -17.59 5.96
C PRO A 166 2.32 -17.41 6.52
N GLY A 167 1.95 -16.17 6.88
CA GLY A 167 0.61 -15.83 7.39
C GLY A 167 -0.44 -15.55 6.30
N GLY A 168 -0.04 -15.47 5.03
CA GLY A 168 -0.94 -15.22 3.91
C GLY A 168 -0.57 -14.01 3.04
N GLN A 169 -1.57 -13.50 2.31
CA GLN A 169 -1.44 -12.34 1.41
C GLN A 169 -2.54 -11.33 1.75
N PHE A 170 -2.17 -10.09 2.00
CA PHE A 170 -3.07 -9.05 2.49
C PHE A 170 -2.85 -7.71 1.80
N SER A 171 -3.84 -6.83 1.91
CA SER A 171 -3.77 -5.41 1.60
C SER A 171 -4.29 -4.59 2.78
N LEU A 172 -3.95 -3.31 2.81
CA LEU A 172 -4.56 -2.32 3.70
C LEU A 172 -5.39 -1.35 2.85
N PRO A 173 -6.70 -1.61 2.63
CA PRO A 173 -7.57 -0.67 1.96
C PRO A 173 -7.91 0.50 2.89
N PHE A 174 -8.00 1.70 2.31
CA PHE A 174 -8.49 2.89 2.99
C PHE A 174 -9.93 3.18 2.59
N PRO A 175 -10.91 3.00 3.47
CA PRO A 175 -12.27 3.46 3.23
C PRO A 175 -12.35 4.98 3.39
N PHE A 176 -12.62 5.68 2.31
CA PHE A 176 -12.93 7.10 2.34
C PHE A 176 -14.43 7.30 2.58
N SER A 177 -14.76 8.27 3.42
CA SER A 177 -16.15 8.55 3.79
C SER A 177 -16.41 10.03 3.80
N ASP A 178 -17.56 10.43 3.27
CA ASP A 178 -18.06 11.79 3.38
C ASP A 178 -18.88 11.96 4.66
N MET A 179 -18.68 13.09 5.31
CA MET A 179 -19.40 13.44 6.53
C MET A 179 -19.80 14.91 6.56
N VAL A 180 -20.90 15.19 7.23
CA VAL A 180 -21.31 16.56 7.53
C VAL A 180 -20.83 16.91 8.92
N MET A 181 -20.00 17.92 9.02
CA MET A 181 -19.43 18.35 10.31
C MET A 181 -20.53 18.95 11.21
N GLY A 182 -20.52 18.56 12.48
CA GLY A 182 -21.53 19.01 13.45
C GLY A 182 -21.60 20.55 13.63
N TYR A 183 -20.47 21.23 13.44
CA TYR A 183 -20.37 22.69 13.52
C TYR A 183 -20.79 23.43 12.24
N SER A 184 -21.13 22.72 11.17
CA SER A 184 -21.57 23.36 9.91
C SER A 184 -22.85 24.15 10.12
N LYS A 185 -22.84 25.41 9.67
CA LYS A 185 -24.01 26.29 9.70
C LYS A 185 -25.05 25.97 8.60
N ASN A 186 -24.66 25.15 7.61
CA ASN A 186 -25.52 24.74 6.50
C ASN A 186 -25.60 23.23 6.38
N GLN A 187 -26.00 22.53 7.44
CA GLN A 187 -26.11 21.08 7.46
C GLN A 187 -27.13 20.53 6.45
N LYS A 188 -28.23 21.28 6.22
CA LYS A 188 -29.25 20.88 5.25
C LYS A 188 -28.66 20.86 3.84
N GLY A 189 -28.05 21.96 3.40
CA GLY A 189 -27.42 22.05 2.08
C GLY A 189 -26.31 21.00 1.89
N ALA A 190 -25.47 20.76 2.91
CA ALA A 190 -24.44 19.74 2.85
C ALA A 190 -25.03 18.31 2.69
N LYS A 191 -26.11 18.00 3.43
CA LYS A 191 -26.82 16.71 3.29
C LYS A 191 -27.47 16.55 1.91
N ASP A 192 -28.06 17.63 1.38
CA ASP A 192 -28.68 17.60 0.06
C ASP A 192 -27.61 17.41 -1.05
N PHE A 193 -26.46 18.06 -0.93
CA PHE A 193 -25.29 17.86 -1.80
C PHE A 193 -24.79 16.41 -1.73
N LEU A 194 -24.61 15.84 -0.53
CA LEU A 194 -24.18 14.46 -0.40
C LEU A 194 -25.19 13.47 -1.02
N ARG A 195 -26.50 13.68 -0.83
CA ARG A 195 -27.51 12.83 -1.50
C ARG A 195 -27.42 12.92 -3.02
N TRP A 196 -27.15 14.11 -3.55
CA TRP A 196 -27.02 14.30 -4.99
C TRP A 196 -25.74 13.62 -5.53
N VAL A 197 -24.58 13.88 -4.92
CA VAL A 197 -23.30 13.31 -5.41
C VAL A 197 -23.24 11.79 -5.25
N HIS A 198 -23.91 11.23 -4.24
CA HIS A 198 -24.05 9.78 -4.06
C HIS A 198 -25.21 9.15 -4.84
N SER A 199 -25.98 9.94 -5.59
CA SER A 199 -26.99 9.36 -6.49
C SER A 199 -26.32 8.56 -7.59
N LYS A 200 -26.90 7.40 -7.96
CA LYS A 200 -26.28 6.48 -8.91
C LYS A 200 -25.80 7.16 -10.21
N PRO A 201 -26.60 8.01 -10.87
CA PRO A 201 -26.17 8.64 -12.14
C PRO A 201 -24.96 9.56 -11.99
N VAL A 202 -24.86 10.29 -10.87
CA VAL A 202 -23.75 11.23 -10.60
C VAL A 202 -22.50 10.46 -10.18
N TYR A 203 -22.67 9.51 -9.26
CA TYR A 203 -21.57 8.69 -8.78
C TYR A 203 -20.96 7.85 -9.92
N ASP A 204 -21.78 7.30 -10.81
CA ASP A 204 -21.36 6.52 -11.96
C ASP A 204 -20.41 7.31 -12.88
N GLN A 205 -20.78 8.57 -13.20
CA GLN A 205 -19.92 9.47 -13.99
C GLN A 205 -18.59 9.77 -13.29
N TRP A 206 -18.63 10.05 -12.00
CA TRP A 206 -17.42 10.27 -11.21
C TRP A 206 -16.56 9.01 -11.17
N PHE A 207 -17.17 7.85 -10.89
CA PHE A 207 -16.46 6.59 -10.79
C PHE A 207 -15.78 6.19 -12.10
N ALA A 208 -16.45 6.38 -13.24
CA ALA A 208 -15.87 6.18 -14.55
C ALA A 208 -14.69 7.13 -14.80
N SER A 209 -14.81 8.41 -14.40
CA SER A 209 -13.78 9.44 -14.65
C SER A 209 -12.46 9.18 -13.94
N GLN A 210 -12.44 8.45 -12.81
CA GLN A 210 -11.22 8.12 -12.08
C GLN A 210 -10.43 6.94 -12.65
N GLN A 211 -10.95 6.25 -13.65
CA GLN A 211 -10.26 5.21 -14.41
C GLN A 211 -9.70 4.06 -13.55
N GLY A 212 -10.40 3.68 -12.49
CA GLY A 212 -9.96 2.62 -11.59
C GLY A 212 -8.97 3.04 -10.49
N PHE A 213 -8.78 4.35 -10.27
CA PHE A 213 -7.91 4.86 -9.20
C PHE A 213 -8.32 4.36 -7.81
N THR A 214 -9.63 4.23 -7.56
CA THR A 214 -10.17 3.65 -6.34
C THR A 214 -11.29 2.65 -6.65
N LEU A 215 -11.62 1.81 -5.67
CA LEU A 215 -12.79 0.94 -5.71
C LEU A 215 -14.05 1.70 -5.29
N GLY A 216 -15.20 1.30 -5.82
CA GLY A 216 -16.47 1.78 -5.30
C GLY A 216 -16.80 1.20 -3.91
N PRO A 217 -17.72 1.83 -3.17
CA PRO A 217 -17.98 1.49 -1.77
C PRO A 217 -18.78 0.19 -1.58
N THR A 218 -19.30 -0.40 -2.65
CA THR A 218 -20.07 -1.65 -2.62
C THR A 218 -19.62 -2.62 -3.71
N ALA A 219 -19.96 -3.90 -3.55
CA ALA A 219 -19.61 -4.96 -4.51
C ALA A 219 -20.16 -4.72 -5.93
N GLU A 220 -21.23 -3.95 -6.08
CA GLU A 220 -21.79 -3.59 -7.39
C GLU A 220 -20.75 -2.92 -8.29
N TRP A 221 -19.92 -2.01 -7.73
CA TRP A 221 -18.91 -1.27 -8.45
C TRP A 221 -17.71 -2.12 -8.90
N GLN A 222 -17.54 -3.30 -8.32
CA GLN A 222 -16.52 -4.26 -8.79
C GLN A 222 -16.87 -4.83 -10.17
N ASN A 223 -18.14 -4.74 -10.60
CA ASN A 223 -18.61 -5.19 -11.90
C ASN A 223 -18.81 -4.04 -12.90
N HIS A 224 -18.37 -2.83 -12.55
CA HIS A 224 -18.48 -1.67 -13.42
C HIS A 224 -17.67 -1.86 -14.71
N PRO A 225 -18.19 -1.46 -15.90
CA PRO A 225 -17.50 -1.63 -17.19
C PRO A 225 -16.08 -1.05 -17.25
N LEU A 226 -15.78 0.01 -16.49
CA LEU A 226 -14.44 0.62 -16.46
C LEU A 226 -13.31 -0.38 -16.21
N TRP A 227 -13.59 -1.50 -15.52
CA TRP A 227 -12.57 -2.52 -15.24
C TRP A 227 -12.20 -3.37 -16.48
N GLN A 228 -13.00 -3.29 -17.53
CA GLN A 228 -12.74 -3.96 -18.81
C GLN A 228 -11.94 -3.07 -19.77
N ASP A 229 -11.95 -1.75 -19.53
CA ASP A 229 -11.32 -0.78 -20.42
C ASP A 229 -9.77 -0.83 -20.34
N ASP A 230 -9.24 -1.24 -19.18
CA ASP A 230 -7.80 -1.28 -18.95
C ASP A 230 -7.38 -2.49 -18.10
N PRO A 231 -6.90 -3.57 -18.73
CA PRO A 231 -6.48 -4.80 -18.04
C PRO A 231 -5.34 -4.57 -17.01
N ILE A 232 -4.53 -3.53 -17.18
CA ILE A 232 -3.45 -3.17 -16.24
C ILE A 232 -4.03 -2.77 -14.88
N MET A 233 -5.26 -2.24 -14.86
CA MET A 233 -5.95 -1.80 -13.65
C MET A 233 -6.74 -2.92 -12.94
N LEU A 234 -6.98 -4.06 -13.60
CA LEU A 234 -7.74 -5.18 -13.02
C LEU A 234 -7.25 -5.66 -11.64
N PRO A 235 -5.96 -5.71 -11.34
CA PRO A 235 -5.49 -6.12 -10.01
C PRO A 235 -6.04 -5.27 -8.87
N PHE A 236 -6.28 -3.97 -9.08
CA PHE A 236 -6.86 -3.08 -8.07
C PHE A 236 -8.26 -3.51 -7.64
N ARG A 237 -9.07 -4.04 -8.54
CA ARG A 237 -10.41 -4.57 -8.25
C ARG A 237 -10.44 -5.55 -7.08
N SER A 238 -9.37 -6.29 -6.87
CA SER A 238 -9.27 -7.34 -5.85
C SER A 238 -8.78 -6.85 -4.47
N LEU A 239 -8.46 -5.57 -4.30
CA LEU A 239 -7.89 -5.04 -3.05
C LEU A 239 -8.77 -5.31 -1.83
N ALA A 240 -10.09 -5.15 -1.96
CA ALA A 240 -11.03 -5.37 -0.86
C ALA A 240 -11.14 -6.85 -0.45
N GLU A 241 -10.90 -7.79 -1.37
CA GLU A 241 -11.02 -9.23 -1.12
C GLU A 241 -10.01 -9.75 -0.08
N ILE A 242 -8.80 -9.20 -0.10
CA ILE A 242 -7.69 -9.53 0.80
C ILE A 242 -7.42 -8.41 1.81
N GLY A 243 -8.38 -7.46 1.91
CA GLY A 243 -8.26 -6.27 2.72
C GLY A 243 -8.38 -6.54 4.21
N ARG A 244 -7.50 -5.92 4.98
CA ARG A 244 -7.57 -5.82 6.44
C ARG A 244 -7.36 -4.37 6.85
N VAL A 245 -7.88 -3.99 7.99
CA VAL A 245 -7.65 -2.67 8.59
C VAL A 245 -6.71 -2.81 9.79
N ALA A 246 -6.07 -1.73 10.20
CA ALA A 246 -5.23 -1.74 11.40
C ALA A 246 -6.02 -2.26 12.61
N GLY A 247 -5.40 -3.12 13.41
CA GLY A 247 -6.06 -3.79 14.53
C GLY A 247 -7.07 -4.88 14.12
N TYR A 248 -7.00 -5.40 12.90
CA TYR A 248 -7.99 -6.30 12.28
C TYR A 248 -8.37 -7.52 13.09
N ALA A 249 -7.49 -8.00 13.98
CA ALA A 249 -7.77 -9.18 14.80
C ALA A 249 -8.85 -8.92 15.85
N GLY A 250 -8.99 -7.67 16.28
CA GLY A 250 -10.05 -7.20 17.18
C GLY A 250 -11.08 -6.31 16.48
N PRO A 251 -12.10 -5.85 17.19
CA PRO A 251 -13.08 -4.92 16.66
C PRO A 251 -12.42 -3.55 16.37
N PRO A 252 -12.88 -2.82 15.33
CA PRO A 252 -12.43 -1.46 15.07
C PRO A 252 -12.59 -0.57 16.29
N ASN A 253 -11.54 0.14 16.67
CA ASN A 253 -11.54 1.02 17.82
C ASN A 253 -10.61 2.24 17.63
N ARG A 254 -10.70 3.20 18.56
CA ARG A 254 -9.89 4.42 18.53
C ARG A 254 -8.40 4.11 18.70
N ALA A 255 -8.04 3.13 19.51
CA ALA A 255 -6.65 2.77 19.77
C ALA A 255 -5.93 2.30 18.49
N ALA A 256 -6.60 1.47 17.66
CA ALA A 256 -6.07 1.04 16.38
C ALA A 256 -5.77 2.24 15.45
N ALA A 257 -6.67 3.23 15.38
CA ALA A 257 -6.46 4.44 14.61
C ALA A 257 -5.29 5.28 15.16
N GLU A 258 -5.14 5.35 16.47
CA GLU A 258 -4.05 6.06 17.14
C GLU A 258 -2.69 5.42 16.86
N VAL A 259 -2.59 4.09 16.81
CA VAL A 259 -1.36 3.38 16.44
C VAL A 259 -0.91 3.76 15.02
N VAL A 260 -1.86 3.87 14.07
CA VAL A 260 -1.55 4.31 12.69
C VAL A 260 -1.05 5.75 12.66
N THR A 261 -1.76 6.68 13.33
CA THR A 261 -1.42 8.10 13.32
C THR A 261 -0.12 8.42 14.05
N LYS A 262 0.31 7.56 14.96
CA LYS A 262 1.62 7.64 15.64
C LYS A 262 2.73 6.88 14.92
N TYR A 263 2.47 6.28 13.77
CA TYR A 263 3.44 5.57 12.94
C TYR A 263 4.18 4.41 13.62
N ILE A 264 3.64 3.82 14.69
CA ILE A 264 4.37 2.90 15.55
C ILE A 264 4.85 1.66 14.79
N ILE A 265 4.03 1.07 13.92
CA ILE A 265 4.42 -0.09 13.12
C ILE A 265 5.48 0.29 12.07
N THR A 266 5.33 1.44 11.42
CA THR A 266 6.32 1.97 10.47
C THR A 266 7.66 2.22 11.17
N ASP A 267 7.64 2.86 12.33
CA ASP A 267 8.84 3.16 13.14
C ASP A 267 9.54 1.90 13.64
N MET A 268 8.82 0.84 13.95
CA MET A 268 9.40 -0.44 14.31
C MET A 268 10.35 -0.94 13.22
N TYR A 269 9.91 -0.94 11.97
CA TYR A 269 10.74 -1.33 10.83
C TYR A 269 11.83 -0.31 10.55
N ALA A 270 11.53 0.99 10.60
CA ALA A 270 12.50 2.05 10.38
C ALA A 270 13.66 2.00 11.38
N LYS A 271 13.38 1.81 12.66
CA LYS A 271 14.41 1.68 13.71
C LYS A 271 15.29 0.45 13.49
N ALA A 272 14.69 -0.68 13.11
CA ALA A 272 15.43 -1.89 12.85
C ALA A 272 16.36 -1.75 11.62
N VAL A 273 15.85 -1.17 10.53
CA VAL A 273 16.63 -0.88 9.31
C VAL A 273 17.81 0.07 9.61
N GLN A 274 17.64 0.97 10.57
CA GLN A 274 18.69 1.89 11.04
C GLN A 274 19.63 1.28 12.10
N GLY A 275 19.53 -0.03 12.36
CA GLY A 275 20.50 -0.75 13.19
C GLY A 275 20.01 -1.16 14.57
N MET A 276 18.76 -0.85 14.96
CA MET A 276 18.20 -1.39 16.20
C MET A 276 18.01 -2.91 16.06
N PRO A 277 18.43 -3.75 17.02
CA PRO A 277 18.16 -5.19 16.99
C PRO A 277 16.66 -5.47 16.85
N ALA A 278 16.29 -6.46 16.04
CA ALA A 278 14.89 -6.76 15.71
C ALA A 278 14.01 -6.97 16.94
N GLU A 279 14.50 -7.75 17.90
CA GLU A 279 13.82 -8.00 19.18
C GLU A 279 13.58 -6.71 19.99
N SER A 280 14.57 -5.80 19.95
CA SER A 280 14.47 -4.49 20.62
C SER A 280 13.46 -3.57 19.95
N ALA A 281 13.44 -3.55 18.62
CA ALA A 281 12.47 -2.76 17.84
C ALA A 281 11.03 -3.24 18.09
N VAL A 282 10.82 -4.56 18.09
CA VAL A 282 9.52 -5.18 18.38
C VAL A 282 9.08 -4.90 19.81
N LYS A 283 9.99 -5.04 20.78
CA LYS A 283 9.70 -4.75 22.19
C LYS A 283 9.37 -3.28 22.42
N TRP A 284 10.08 -2.37 21.76
CA TRP A 284 9.77 -0.94 21.78
C TRP A 284 8.35 -0.68 21.25
N ALA A 285 8.04 -1.16 20.04
CA ALA A 285 6.73 -0.96 19.42
C ALA A 285 5.60 -1.57 20.27
N HIS A 286 5.78 -2.77 20.79
CA HIS A 286 4.84 -3.40 21.72
C HIS A 286 4.58 -2.51 22.94
N GLY A 287 5.62 -1.94 23.56
CA GLY A 287 5.46 -1.03 24.69
C GLY A 287 4.69 0.25 24.34
N GLU A 288 4.87 0.79 23.12
CA GLU A 288 4.09 1.94 22.65
C GLU A 288 2.60 1.57 22.43
N LEU A 289 2.32 0.37 21.88
CA LEU A 289 0.95 -0.12 21.75
C LEU A 289 0.27 -0.29 23.13
N VAL A 290 0.98 -0.87 24.09
CA VAL A 290 0.44 -1.05 25.46
C VAL A 290 -0.05 0.28 26.04
N LYS A 291 0.72 1.37 25.87
CA LYS A 291 0.32 2.72 26.35
C LYS A 291 -0.96 3.26 25.69
N ILE A 292 -1.32 2.76 24.49
CA ILE A 292 -2.51 3.23 23.74
C ILE A 292 -3.71 2.36 24.05
N TYR A 293 -3.49 1.06 24.26
CA TYR A 293 -4.58 0.10 24.50
C TYR A 293 -4.97 -0.06 25.96
N THR A 294 -4.20 0.49 26.91
CA THR A 294 -4.53 0.58 28.34
C THR A 294 -5.16 1.91 28.67
#